data_9a08fa084f32f9380d6f33668281f70e
#
_entry.id   9a08fa084f32f9380d6f33668281f70e
#
_cell.length_a   1.000
_cell.length_b   1.000
_cell.length_c   1.000
_cell.angle_alpha   90.00
_cell.angle_beta   90.00
_cell.angle_gamma   90.00
#
_symmetry.space_group_name_H-M   'P 1'
#
loop_
_entity.id
_entity.type
_entity.pdbx_description
1 polymer ?
#
loop_
_entity_poly.entity_id
_entity_poly.type
_entity_poly.pdbx_seq_one_letter_code
_entity_poly.pdbx_strand_id
1 'polypeptide(L)'
;HSAFSGNATITLPSDTTILASTNLAETLANKTLSTPIIAEIDSGAGSSITLDAATDIILDAGGGDFNFKDDGTEILRITNSSSDVIIRPVVDAKDLIFQQRDGTEVARVEDNGTFNVVTDKLAINGTAITSTAAELNIMDGNTSATSTTLADADRLVVNDNGTMVQVAVTDLTTYINSNASFASKGFATAMAIAL
;
A
#
# COMPACT_ATOMS: atom_id res chain seq x y z
N HIS A 1 7.39 61.32 -20.13
CA HIS A 1 8.02 60.10 -19.57
C HIS A 1 9.38 59.93 -20.23
N SER A 2 10.45 60.34 -19.55
CA SER A 2 11.82 60.04 -19.99
C SER A 2 12.08 58.56 -19.66
N ALA A 3 12.25 57.74 -20.69
CA ALA A 3 12.78 56.39 -20.52
C ALA A 3 14.21 56.50 -19.99
N PHE A 4 14.54 55.80 -18.91
CA PHE A 4 15.90 55.65 -18.48
C PHE A 4 16.67 54.82 -19.54
N SER A 5 17.57 55.45 -20.28
CA SER A 5 18.47 54.73 -21.18
C SER A 5 19.84 54.62 -20.48
N GLY A 6 20.20 53.40 -20.12
CA GLY A 6 21.45 53.07 -19.46
C GLY A 6 21.25 52.38 -18.11
N ASN A 7 22.31 51.86 -17.50
CA ASN A 7 22.29 51.29 -16.13
C ASN A 7 21.95 52.37 -15.11
N ALA A 8 20.67 52.56 -14.82
CA ALA A 8 20.24 53.41 -13.73
C ALA A 8 20.32 52.65 -12.43
N THR A 9 21.12 53.11 -11.48
CA THR A 9 21.09 52.59 -10.10
C THR A 9 20.01 53.33 -9.32
N ILE A 10 18.95 52.66 -8.96
CA ILE A 10 17.94 53.20 -8.06
C ILE A 10 18.37 52.86 -6.64
N THR A 11 18.82 53.86 -5.88
CA THR A 11 19.07 53.71 -4.45
C THR A 11 17.77 53.94 -3.72
N LEU A 12 17.26 52.89 -3.07
CA LEU A 12 16.03 52.97 -2.31
C LEU A 12 16.34 53.40 -0.86
N PRO A 13 15.46 54.20 -0.23
CA PRO A 13 15.57 54.51 1.20
C PRO A 13 15.48 53.22 2.04
N SER A 14 16.09 53.22 3.21
CA SER A 14 16.14 52.04 4.11
C SER A 14 14.80 51.61 4.71
N ASP A 15 13.74 52.37 4.52
CA ASP A 15 12.42 52.15 5.10
C ASP A 15 11.34 51.98 4.03
N THR A 16 10.59 50.85 4.13
CA THR A 16 9.33 50.56 3.43
C THR A 16 9.25 50.94 1.96
N THR A 17 10.09 50.35 1.12
CA THR A 17 10.07 50.63 -0.30
C THR A 17 9.36 49.53 -1.08
N ILE A 18 8.30 49.87 -1.80
CA ILE A 18 7.64 48.97 -2.73
C ILE A 18 8.44 48.97 -4.03
N LEU A 19 9.16 47.87 -4.30
CA LEU A 19 9.97 47.70 -5.52
C LEU A 19 9.12 47.19 -6.70
N ALA A 20 7.98 46.63 -6.42
CA ALA A 20 7.06 46.08 -7.40
C ALA A 20 5.76 46.88 -7.40
N SER A 21 5.18 47.10 -8.58
CA SER A 21 3.87 47.73 -8.69
C SER A 21 2.77 46.76 -8.23
N THR A 22 1.82 47.28 -7.45
CA THR A 22 0.67 46.47 -7.01
C THR A 22 -0.30 46.13 -8.15
N ASN A 23 -0.15 46.74 -9.34
CA ASN A 23 -1.10 46.68 -10.44
C ASN A 23 -0.49 46.21 -11.77
N LEU A 24 0.77 45.82 -11.81
CA LEU A 24 1.45 45.36 -13.03
C LEU A 24 1.97 43.95 -12.85
N ALA A 25 1.81 43.14 -13.88
CA ALA A 25 2.48 41.83 -13.94
C ALA A 25 3.98 42.06 -14.10
N GLU A 26 4.78 41.64 -13.14
CA GLU A 26 6.23 41.81 -13.14
C GLU A 26 6.92 40.43 -13.14
N THR A 27 8.02 40.31 -13.92
CA THR A 27 8.83 39.11 -13.96
C THR A 27 10.10 39.32 -13.12
N LEU A 28 10.29 38.47 -12.11
CA LEU A 28 11.50 38.41 -11.32
C LEU A 28 12.46 37.37 -11.91
N ALA A 29 13.28 37.78 -12.89
CA ALA A 29 14.28 36.90 -13.47
C ALA A 29 15.60 36.97 -12.67
N ASN A 30 16.21 35.80 -12.39
CA ASN A 30 17.50 35.68 -11.69
C ASN A 30 17.52 36.41 -10.32
N LYS A 31 16.43 36.29 -9.56
CA LYS A 31 16.30 36.89 -8.22
C LYS A 31 16.31 35.82 -7.16
N THR A 32 17.06 36.04 -6.09
CA THR A 32 16.95 35.26 -4.85
C THR A 32 15.99 35.98 -3.92
N LEU A 33 14.93 35.28 -3.50
CA LEU A 33 13.98 35.75 -2.51
C LEU A 33 14.33 35.12 -1.18
N SER A 34 14.80 35.91 -0.22
CA SER A 34 15.05 35.42 1.14
C SER A 34 13.78 35.55 1.98
N THR A 35 13.28 34.47 2.55
CA THR A 35 12.07 34.42 3.40
C THR A 35 10.84 35.12 2.80
N PRO A 36 10.44 34.81 1.55
CA PRO A 36 9.25 35.42 0.97
C PRO A 36 7.99 34.90 1.68
N ILE A 37 7.01 35.81 1.90
CA ILE A 37 5.66 35.41 2.29
C ILE A 37 4.82 35.42 1.02
N ILE A 38 4.41 34.24 0.57
CA ILE A 38 3.64 34.05 -0.67
C ILE A 38 2.33 33.36 -0.29
N ALA A 39 1.20 34.00 -0.58
CA ALA A 39 -0.13 33.45 -0.30
C ALA A 39 -0.51 32.35 -1.29
N GLU A 40 -0.08 32.49 -2.54
CA GLU A 40 -0.38 31.52 -3.61
C GLU A 40 0.75 31.52 -4.64
N ILE A 41 1.09 30.35 -5.14
CA ILE A 41 1.98 30.16 -6.29
C ILE A 41 1.14 29.56 -7.40
N ASP A 42 0.86 30.34 -8.44
CA ASP A 42 0.13 29.94 -9.63
C ASP A 42 1.06 29.96 -10.84
N SER A 43 1.07 28.89 -11.61
CA SER A 43 1.87 28.77 -12.84
C SER A 43 1.19 29.41 -14.05
N GLY A 44 -0.07 29.79 -13.96
CA GLY A 44 -0.89 30.15 -15.11
C GLY A 44 -1.25 28.94 -16.00
N ALA A 45 -2.11 29.17 -16.98
CA ALA A 45 -2.58 28.12 -17.87
C ALA A 45 -1.46 27.51 -18.72
N GLY A 46 -1.38 26.18 -18.71
CA GLY A 46 -0.45 25.41 -19.59
C GLY A 46 0.98 25.30 -19.09
N SER A 47 1.28 25.71 -17.84
CA SER A 47 2.60 25.61 -17.23
C SER A 47 2.57 24.74 -15.97
N SER A 48 3.74 24.24 -15.57
CA SER A 48 3.94 23.50 -14.32
C SER A 48 4.69 24.35 -13.30
N ILE A 49 4.46 24.08 -12.03
CA ILE A 49 5.33 24.54 -10.94
C ILE A 49 6.32 23.45 -10.64
N THR A 50 7.61 23.73 -10.81
CA THR A 50 8.70 22.80 -10.48
C THR A 50 9.38 23.30 -9.21
N LEU A 51 9.42 22.44 -8.18
CA LEU A 51 10.18 22.64 -6.97
C LEU A 51 11.41 21.74 -7.06
N ASP A 52 12.57 22.35 -7.28
CA ASP A 52 13.85 21.66 -7.43
C ASP A 52 14.80 22.13 -6.32
N ALA A 53 15.11 21.23 -5.41
CA ALA A 53 15.99 21.48 -4.28
C ALA A 53 17.21 20.57 -4.33
N ALA A 54 18.40 21.11 -4.07
CA ALA A 54 19.63 20.33 -4.04
C ALA A 54 19.68 19.31 -2.89
N THR A 55 18.85 19.49 -1.84
CA THR A 55 18.75 18.57 -0.70
C THR A 55 17.29 18.15 -0.52
N ASP A 56 16.54 18.80 0.34
CA ASP A 56 15.19 18.38 0.73
C ASP A 56 14.16 19.46 0.37
N ILE A 57 12.93 19.03 0.07
CA ILE A 57 11.75 19.88 0.03
C ILE A 57 10.95 19.58 1.30
N ILE A 58 10.86 20.53 2.21
CA ILE A 58 10.10 20.42 3.44
C ILE A 58 8.77 21.12 3.24
N LEU A 59 7.69 20.35 3.35
CA LEU A 59 6.33 20.86 3.32
C LEU A 59 5.80 20.79 4.76
N ASP A 60 5.59 21.95 5.38
CA ASP A 60 5.07 22.07 6.75
C ASP A 60 3.73 22.76 6.72
N ALA A 61 2.67 22.01 7.05
CA ALA A 61 1.30 22.49 7.13
C ALA A 61 0.86 22.53 8.59
N GLY A 62 0.80 23.73 9.18
CA GLY A 62 0.41 23.91 10.59
C GLY A 62 -1.00 23.37 10.93
N GLY A 63 -1.87 23.14 9.95
CA GLY A 63 -3.16 22.46 10.10
C GLY A 63 -3.08 20.93 10.04
N GLY A 64 -1.91 20.37 9.70
CA GLY A 64 -1.69 18.93 9.60
C GLY A 64 -2.17 18.27 8.32
N ASP A 65 -2.75 19.01 7.36
CA ASP A 65 -3.32 18.47 6.13
C ASP A 65 -2.51 18.86 4.88
N PHE A 66 -2.23 17.87 4.03
CA PHE A 66 -1.76 18.05 2.65
C PHE A 66 -2.86 17.56 1.70
N ASN A 67 -3.48 18.48 0.99
CA ASN A 67 -4.61 18.21 0.11
C ASN A 67 -4.16 18.22 -1.35
N PHE A 68 -4.39 17.12 -2.06
CA PHE A 68 -4.13 17.00 -3.50
C PHE A 68 -5.46 17.14 -4.24
N LYS A 69 -5.48 18.05 -5.21
CA LYS A 69 -6.69 18.39 -5.98
C LYS A 69 -6.45 18.21 -7.47
N ASP A 70 -7.49 17.83 -8.17
CA ASP A 70 -7.58 17.82 -9.61
C ASP A 70 -8.78 18.70 -10.03
N ASP A 71 -8.52 19.73 -10.80
CA ASP A 71 -9.51 20.73 -11.24
C ASP A 71 -10.42 21.23 -10.08
N GLY A 72 -9.79 21.58 -8.96
CA GLY A 72 -10.47 22.06 -7.75
C GLY A 72 -11.09 21.00 -6.86
N THR A 73 -11.25 19.76 -7.34
CA THR A 73 -11.79 18.63 -6.59
C THR A 73 -10.66 17.95 -5.81
N GLU A 74 -10.83 17.80 -4.49
CA GLU A 74 -9.88 17.07 -3.66
C GLU A 74 -9.98 15.56 -3.97
N ILE A 75 -8.84 14.94 -4.32
CA ILE A 75 -8.77 13.52 -4.70
C ILE A 75 -8.03 12.68 -3.67
N LEU A 76 -7.00 13.25 -3.01
CA LEU A 76 -6.17 12.57 -2.03
C LEU A 76 -5.83 13.53 -0.89
N ARG A 77 -5.82 13.01 0.33
CA ARG A 77 -5.36 13.73 1.51
C ARG A 77 -4.33 12.91 2.28
N ILE A 78 -3.27 13.60 2.71
CA ILE A 78 -2.37 13.10 3.75
C ILE A 78 -2.58 14.00 4.96
N THR A 79 -2.96 13.42 6.10
CA THR A 79 -3.26 14.19 7.31
C THR A 79 -2.60 13.59 8.54
N ASN A 80 -2.31 14.44 9.52
CA ASN A 80 -1.92 14.03 10.86
C ASN A 80 -3.16 14.09 11.77
N SER A 81 -3.49 12.97 12.41
CA SER A 81 -4.57 12.89 13.38
C SER A 81 -4.06 12.20 14.63
N SER A 82 -3.97 12.93 15.74
CA SER A 82 -3.48 12.41 17.03
C SER A 82 -2.10 11.71 16.91
N SER A 83 -1.23 12.26 16.07
CA SER A 83 0.11 11.74 15.71
C SER A 83 0.12 10.55 14.73
N ASP A 84 -1.03 10.05 14.32
CA ASP A 84 -1.11 9.07 13.23
C ASP A 84 -1.03 9.77 11.87
N VAL A 85 -0.32 9.16 10.93
CA VAL A 85 -0.28 9.58 9.52
C VAL A 85 -1.35 8.82 8.75
N ILE A 86 -2.30 9.55 8.18
CA ILE A 86 -3.41 8.98 7.41
C ILE A 86 -3.25 9.38 5.94
N ILE A 87 -3.27 8.41 5.05
CA ILE A 87 -3.30 8.58 3.60
C ILE A 87 -4.62 8.04 3.10
N ARG A 88 -5.47 8.89 2.49
CA ARG A 88 -6.79 8.45 2.04
C ARG A 88 -7.24 9.12 0.74
N PRO A 89 -7.92 8.40 -0.17
CA PRO A 89 -8.77 9.03 -1.17
C PRO A 89 -9.94 9.73 -0.47
N VAL A 90 -10.42 10.83 -1.02
CA VAL A 90 -11.55 11.61 -0.45
C VAL A 90 -12.77 11.66 -1.37
N VAL A 91 -12.67 11.08 -2.54
CA VAL A 91 -13.79 10.94 -3.49
C VAL A 91 -14.52 9.63 -3.20
N ASP A 92 -15.83 9.72 -3.01
CA ASP A 92 -16.72 8.57 -2.79
C ASP A 92 -16.65 7.56 -3.94
N ALA A 93 -16.75 6.26 -3.63
CA ALA A 93 -16.66 5.15 -4.57
C ALA A 93 -15.34 5.12 -5.36
N LYS A 94 -14.23 5.58 -4.75
CA LYS A 94 -12.88 5.53 -5.34
C LYS A 94 -11.89 4.86 -4.40
N ASP A 95 -11.04 4.04 -4.97
CA ASP A 95 -10.05 3.25 -4.27
C ASP A 95 -8.69 3.95 -4.23
N LEU A 96 -7.86 3.60 -3.25
CA LEU A 96 -6.43 3.88 -3.27
C LEU A 96 -5.71 2.70 -3.92
N ILE A 97 -5.19 2.88 -5.13
CA ILE A 97 -4.62 1.81 -5.94
C ILE A 97 -3.09 1.92 -5.98
N PHE A 98 -2.41 0.80 -5.77
CA PHE A 98 -0.96 0.66 -5.89
C PHE A 98 -0.63 -0.08 -7.18
N GLN A 99 0.17 0.55 -8.05
CA GLN A 99 0.52 0.03 -9.38
C GLN A 99 2.02 -0.01 -9.58
N GLN A 100 2.47 -0.90 -10.45
CA GLN A 100 3.81 -0.88 -11.01
C GLN A 100 3.95 0.26 -12.04
N ARG A 101 5.17 0.49 -12.50
CA ARG A 101 5.48 1.52 -13.51
C ARG A 101 4.71 1.35 -14.82
N ASP A 102 4.37 0.14 -15.20
CA ASP A 102 3.62 -0.20 -16.43
C ASP A 102 2.10 -0.09 -16.26
N GLY A 103 1.62 0.34 -15.08
CA GLY A 103 0.20 0.44 -14.77
C GLY A 103 -0.44 -0.84 -14.23
N THR A 104 0.32 -1.94 -14.12
CA THR A 104 -0.20 -3.18 -13.55
C THR A 104 -0.49 -2.99 -12.05
N GLU A 105 -1.69 -3.33 -11.63
CA GLU A 105 -2.11 -3.26 -10.23
C GLU A 105 -1.42 -4.33 -9.39
N VAL A 106 -1.02 -3.94 -8.19
CA VAL A 106 -0.43 -4.82 -7.16
C VAL A 106 -1.38 -5.00 -5.98
N ALA A 107 -1.98 -3.92 -5.52
CA ALA A 107 -2.91 -3.90 -4.40
C ALA A 107 -3.79 -2.65 -4.44
N ARG A 108 -4.90 -2.69 -3.68
CA ARG A 108 -5.75 -1.51 -3.45
C ARG A 108 -6.36 -1.52 -2.06
N VAL A 109 -6.69 -0.34 -1.55
CA VAL A 109 -7.64 -0.17 -0.47
C VAL A 109 -8.96 0.22 -1.14
N GLU A 110 -9.93 -0.67 -1.07
CA GLU A 110 -11.26 -0.47 -1.64
C GLU A 110 -12.10 0.47 -0.78
N ASP A 111 -13.06 1.16 -1.39
CA ASP A 111 -13.98 2.07 -0.70
C ASP A 111 -14.79 1.37 0.42
N ASN A 112 -14.98 0.06 0.31
CA ASN A 112 -15.64 -0.77 1.33
C ASN A 112 -14.76 -1.10 2.55
N GLY A 113 -13.51 -0.62 2.60
CA GLY A 113 -12.53 -0.86 3.66
C GLY A 113 -11.72 -2.14 3.51
N THR A 114 -11.83 -2.86 2.40
CA THR A 114 -11.01 -4.05 2.13
C THR A 114 -9.63 -3.66 1.61
N PHE A 115 -8.57 -4.25 2.15
CA PHE A 115 -7.23 -4.22 1.54
C PHE A 115 -7.08 -5.45 0.63
N ASN A 116 -7.17 -5.23 -0.67
CA ASN A 116 -7.13 -6.28 -1.68
C ASN A 116 -5.75 -6.34 -2.34
N VAL A 117 -5.11 -7.50 -2.28
CA VAL A 117 -3.82 -7.77 -2.94
C VAL A 117 -4.08 -8.69 -4.13
N VAL A 118 -3.58 -8.32 -5.29
CA VAL A 118 -3.71 -9.14 -6.51
C VAL A 118 -3.02 -10.49 -6.32
N THR A 119 -3.58 -11.54 -6.87
CA THR A 119 -3.03 -12.91 -6.80
C THR A 119 -1.53 -12.93 -7.14
N ASP A 120 -0.74 -13.71 -6.38
CA ASP A 120 0.71 -13.86 -6.49
C ASP A 120 1.53 -12.56 -6.24
N LYS A 121 0.90 -11.50 -5.74
CA LYS A 121 1.58 -10.23 -5.40
C LYS A 121 1.91 -10.08 -3.91
N LEU A 122 1.33 -10.91 -3.06
CA LEU A 122 1.73 -10.95 -1.65
C LEU A 122 2.95 -11.86 -1.48
N ALA A 123 4.04 -11.33 -0.98
CA ALA A 123 5.27 -12.08 -0.74
C ALA A 123 5.81 -11.83 0.67
N ILE A 124 6.39 -12.85 1.28
CA ILE A 124 7.12 -12.73 2.54
C ILE A 124 8.59 -13.06 2.26
N ASN A 125 9.48 -12.14 2.57
CA ASN A 125 10.91 -12.26 2.34
C ASN A 125 11.26 -12.73 0.90
N GLY A 126 10.55 -12.13 -0.10
CA GLY A 126 10.77 -12.41 -1.51
C GLY A 126 10.07 -13.68 -2.04
N THR A 127 9.44 -14.48 -1.18
CA THR A 127 8.69 -15.67 -1.60
C THR A 127 7.20 -15.33 -1.69
N ALA A 128 6.61 -15.49 -2.88
CA ALA A 128 5.19 -15.23 -3.10
C ALA A 128 4.31 -16.27 -2.39
N ILE A 129 3.21 -15.80 -1.81
CA ILE A 129 2.14 -16.64 -1.32
C ILE A 129 1.24 -16.96 -2.50
N THR A 130 1.23 -18.23 -2.92
CA THR A 130 0.43 -18.71 -4.06
C THR A 130 -0.90 -19.32 -3.64
N SER A 131 -1.11 -19.49 -2.32
CA SER A 131 -2.39 -20.00 -1.81
C SER A 131 -3.50 -18.98 -2.04
N THR A 132 -4.64 -19.47 -2.51
CA THR A 132 -5.85 -18.66 -2.65
C THR A 132 -6.44 -18.29 -1.29
N ALA A 133 -7.25 -17.24 -1.22
CA ALA A 133 -7.99 -16.89 0.00
C ALA A 133 -8.88 -18.05 0.50
N ALA A 134 -9.48 -18.83 -0.42
CA ALA A 134 -10.29 -19.99 -0.06
C ALA A 134 -9.46 -21.08 0.64
N GLU A 135 -8.25 -21.35 0.15
CA GLU A 135 -7.34 -22.33 0.77
C GLU A 135 -6.81 -21.84 2.13
N LEU A 136 -6.50 -20.56 2.27
CA LEU A 136 -6.08 -19.97 3.54
C LEU A 136 -7.22 -20.00 4.56
N ASN A 137 -8.46 -19.75 4.13
CA ASN A 137 -9.64 -19.76 5.02
C ASN A 137 -10.01 -21.17 5.49
N ILE A 138 -9.62 -22.23 4.79
CA ILE A 138 -9.77 -23.61 5.27
C ILE A 138 -8.89 -23.85 6.51
N MET A 139 -7.71 -23.24 6.56
CA MET A 139 -6.75 -23.43 7.66
C MET A 139 -7.18 -22.74 8.96
N ASP A 140 -8.09 -21.77 8.93
CA ASP A 140 -8.56 -21.09 10.14
C ASP A 140 -9.59 -21.90 10.95
N GLY A 141 -10.14 -22.95 10.36
CA GLY A 141 -11.07 -23.89 11.03
C GLY A 141 -12.50 -23.40 11.15
N ASN A 142 -12.85 -22.21 10.67
CA ASN A 142 -14.21 -21.66 10.71
C ASN A 142 -15.12 -22.18 9.58
N THR A 143 -14.55 -22.87 8.61
CA THR A 143 -15.29 -23.44 7.49
C THR A 143 -15.80 -24.83 7.88
N SER A 144 -17.09 -25.10 7.65
CA SER A 144 -17.65 -26.44 7.88
C SER A 144 -16.92 -27.49 7.06
N ALA A 145 -16.59 -28.61 7.70
CA ALA A 145 -16.00 -29.75 7.00
C ALA A 145 -16.89 -30.21 5.85
N THR A 146 -16.33 -30.42 4.68
CA THR A 146 -16.99 -31.05 3.55
C THR A 146 -16.61 -32.51 3.52
N SER A 147 -17.60 -33.43 3.33
CA SER A 147 -17.31 -34.85 3.14
C SER A 147 -16.48 -35.01 1.85
N THR A 148 -15.33 -35.68 2.01
CA THR A 148 -14.51 -36.11 0.87
C THR A 148 -14.09 -37.57 1.09
N THR A 149 -13.88 -38.28 0.00
CA THR A 149 -13.26 -39.60 0.05
C THR A 149 -11.75 -39.40 0.03
N LEU A 150 -11.09 -39.84 1.12
CA LEU A 150 -9.63 -39.79 1.18
C LEU A 150 -9.02 -40.79 0.20
N ALA A 151 -8.02 -40.38 -0.53
CA ALA A 151 -7.21 -41.19 -1.43
C ALA A 151 -5.73 -41.15 -0.99
N ASP A 152 -4.98 -42.16 -1.41
CA ASP A 152 -3.56 -42.30 -1.07
C ASP A 152 -2.70 -41.10 -1.48
N ALA A 153 -3.11 -40.38 -2.52
CA ALA A 153 -2.43 -39.22 -3.03
C ALA A 153 -2.73 -37.93 -2.25
N ASP A 154 -3.76 -37.94 -1.37
CA ASP A 154 -4.12 -36.76 -0.58
C ASP A 154 -3.04 -36.42 0.45
N ARG A 155 -3.00 -35.17 0.85
CA ARG A 155 -2.02 -34.63 1.79
C ARG A 155 -2.71 -34.07 3.03
N LEU A 156 -2.08 -34.31 4.17
CA LEU A 156 -2.42 -33.71 5.46
C LEU A 156 -1.33 -32.68 5.82
N VAL A 157 -1.74 -31.57 6.38
CA VAL A 157 -0.78 -30.58 6.92
C VAL A 157 -0.54 -30.90 8.39
N VAL A 158 0.70 -31.12 8.77
CA VAL A 158 1.11 -31.45 10.14
C VAL A 158 2.22 -30.51 10.60
N ASN A 159 2.24 -30.23 11.91
CA ASN A 159 3.38 -29.58 12.54
C ASN A 159 4.38 -30.67 12.96
N ASP A 160 5.50 -30.78 12.23
CA ASP A 160 6.59 -31.67 12.56
C ASP A 160 7.64 -30.90 13.36
N ASN A 161 7.58 -31.03 14.67
CA ASN A 161 8.53 -30.44 15.61
C ASN A 161 8.80 -28.94 15.34
N GLY A 162 7.73 -28.15 15.11
CA GLY A 162 7.80 -26.71 14.87
C GLY A 162 7.85 -26.30 13.40
N THR A 163 7.94 -27.25 12.47
CA THR A 163 7.91 -27.00 11.02
C THR A 163 6.61 -27.53 10.41
N MET A 164 5.90 -26.73 9.63
CA MET A 164 4.72 -27.18 8.91
C MET A 164 5.12 -27.97 7.67
N VAL A 165 4.65 -29.21 7.56
CA VAL A 165 4.94 -30.12 6.44
C VAL A 165 3.66 -30.74 5.91
N GLN A 166 3.69 -31.22 4.66
CA GLN A 166 2.64 -32.05 4.08
C GLN A 166 3.01 -33.53 4.19
N VAL A 167 2.09 -34.33 4.71
CA VAL A 167 2.25 -35.79 4.88
C VAL A 167 1.20 -36.50 4.03
N ALA A 168 1.61 -37.54 3.28
CA ALA A 168 0.66 -38.33 2.50
C ALA A 168 -0.23 -39.16 3.42
N VAL A 169 -1.47 -39.46 3.00
CA VAL A 169 -2.40 -40.34 3.73
C VAL A 169 -1.80 -41.71 3.91
N THR A 170 -1.00 -42.22 2.96
CA THR A 170 -0.26 -43.49 3.07
C THR A 170 0.73 -43.50 4.23
N ASP A 171 1.40 -42.39 4.52
CA ASP A 171 2.37 -42.30 5.62
C ASP A 171 1.65 -42.33 6.97
N LEU A 172 0.53 -41.64 7.07
CA LEU A 172 -0.34 -41.69 8.26
C LEU A 172 -0.86 -43.13 8.49
N THR A 173 -1.30 -43.81 7.45
CA THR A 173 -1.75 -45.21 7.52
C THR A 173 -0.62 -46.12 7.97
N THR A 174 0.59 -45.93 7.45
CA THR A 174 1.78 -46.67 7.84
C THR A 174 2.11 -46.45 9.32
N TYR A 175 2.10 -45.20 9.78
CA TYR A 175 2.33 -44.86 11.19
C TYR A 175 1.30 -45.50 12.12
N ILE A 176 0.01 -45.41 11.76
CA ILE A 176 -1.09 -46.01 12.54
C ILE A 176 -0.91 -47.54 12.63
N ASN A 177 -0.62 -48.20 11.51
CA ASN A 177 -0.44 -49.65 11.50
C ASN A 177 0.78 -50.11 12.28
N SER A 178 1.83 -49.30 12.35
CA SER A 178 3.10 -49.62 13.06
C SER A 178 2.99 -49.38 14.57
N ASN A 179 2.18 -48.40 14.99
CA ASN A 179 2.14 -47.97 16.40
C ASN A 179 0.84 -48.31 17.12
N ALA A 180 -0.23 -48.65 16.40
CA ALA A 180 -1.48 -49.06 17.00
C ALA A 180 -1.58 -50.58 17.04
N SER A 181 -1.86 -51.12 18.22
CA SER A 181 -2.12 -52.58 18.40
C SER A 181 -3.53 -52.94 17.90
N PHE A 182 -3.78 -52.72 16.60
CA PHE A 182 -5.02 -53.14 15.99
C PHE A 182 -4.93 -54.63 15.62
N ALA A 183 -5.89 -55.43 16.06
CA ALA A 183 -6.03 -56.78 15.55
C ALA A 183 -6.23 -56.76 14.03
N SER A 184 -5.39 -57.46 13.28
CA SER A 184 -5.60 -57.60 11.84
C SER A 184 -6.99 -58.17 11.56
N LYS A 185 -7.58 -57.80 10.41
CA LYS A 185 -8.88 -58.37 10.00
C LYS A 185 -8.84 -59.91 9.99
N GLY A 186 -7.71 -60.50 9.62
CA GLY A 186 -7.49 -61.92 9.65
C GLY A 186 -7.51 -62.51 11.07
N PHE A 187 -6.89 -61.82 12.05
CA PHE A 187 -6.94 -62.25 13.46
C PHE A 187 -8.36 -62.14 14.04
N ALA A 188 -9.04 -61.00 13.76
CA ALA A 188 -10.42 -60.84 14.23
C ALA A 188 -11.37 -61.87 13.63
N THR A 189 -11.20 -62.22 12.35
CA THR A 189 -11.98 -63.27 11.68
C THR A 189 -11.66 -64.66 12.27
N ALA A 190 -10.37 -64.97 12.53
CA ALA A 190 -9.97 -66.23 13.13
C ALA A 190 -10.55 -66.40 14.55
N MET A 191 -10.56 -65.32 15.35
CA MET A 191 -11.18 -65.34 16.68
C MET A 191 -12.69 -65.52 16.59
N ALA A 192 -13.39 -64.92 15.63
CA ALA A 192 -14.83 -65.06 15.43
C ALA A 192 -15.24 -66.46 14.96
N ILE A 193 -14.35 -67.21 14.28
CA ILE A 193 -14.59 -68.56 13.82
C ILE A 193 -14.27 -69.57 14.92
N ALA A 194 -13.41 -69.22 15.89
CA ALA A 194 -12.98 -70.08 17.00
C ALA A 194 -13.97 -70.09 18.20
N LEU A 195 -14.96 -69.19 18.17
CA LEU A 195 -16.06 -69.11 19.16
C LEU A 195 -17.34 -69.77 18.63
#